data_950db584ccbef506073752ec6e8c513c
#
_entry.id   950db584ccbef506073752ec6e8c513c
#
_cell.length_a   1.000
_cell.length_b   1.000
_cell.length_c   1.000
_cell.angle_alpha   90.00
_cell.angle_beta   90.00
_cell.angle_gamma   90.00
#
_symmetry.space_group_name_H-M   'P 1'
#
loop_
_entity.id
_entity.type
_entity.pdbx_description
1 polymer ?
#
loop_
_entity_poly.entity_id
_entity_poly.type
_entity_poly.pdbx_seq_one_letter_code
_entity_poly.pdbx_strand_id
1 'polypeptide(L)'
;GVVLASAAKEYMKVYGVLVGKKPLIFTNNDSAYETAIEFKKNGIIPLILDTRNNPESEIINEAKSLGIEIKFSHVVVAAKGYKKVKSAEIAKISKNKKELNNIKNVDCDCICVSGFWTPTIHLASQSGNKTKFNEKIDAFVPDKSKQKEVTLGSAKGVFTLEETIKTSFEAGYEISKKITNNDNKITIPQVSEKKNTSHDKFWCVPLPKEKKYKRFLDFQNDVVVTDIELALREGYRSIEHVKRYTTLGMATDQGKTSNLNGLQLVSDIENKIVPSVGHTTFRPPYTPVTIGAIVGREIGKHTKPTRKSPMHQWHEKNSAVFVDAGVWLRPRYYKKGNEGLFEASKREAENVRKNVGVCDVTTLGKIDIKGPDSAEFLNRVYTNAWLKLPIGKARYGVMLREDGIVMDDGTTTRISENHYHMTTTTAQAANVLSHLEYYLQIVWPELNVNVVSTTEQWAGAAIAGPNSRKLLQKLFPDIDVSNEALPFMGYVESNLSGVQARIFRISFSGELAYEVNVESDNGNFMWEKIIENGKEFEIQPYGTEALSTLRIEMGHVAGSELDGRTIPYDNGLQGLVSKKKDFIGKRSLNRKA
;
A
#
# COMPACT_ATOMS: atom_id res chain seq x y z
N GLY A 1 -14.12 -6.40 2.49
CA GLY A 1 -13.45 -7.67 2.57
C GLY A 1 -13.79 -8.47 3.81
N VAL A 2 -12.83 -9.24 4.32
CA VAL A 2 -12.95 -9.95 5.60
C VAL A 2 -12.21 -9.15 6.66
N VAL A 3 -12.90 -8.80 7.76
CA VAL A 3 -12.36 -7.94 8.83
C VAL A 3 -12.77 -8.48 10.20
N LEU A 4 -12.09 -8.07 11.27
CA LEU A 4 -12.56 -8.34 12.63
C LEU A 4 -13.83 -7.53 12.93
N ALA A 5 -14.78 -8.13 13.64
CA ALA A 5 -16.03 -7.45 14.02
C ALA A 5 -15.75 -6.20 14.87
N SER A 6 -14.78 -6.29 15.80
CA SER A 6 -14.35 -5.15 16.62
C SER A 6 -13.75 -4.01 15.78
N ALA A 7 -12.96 -4.32 14.76
CA ALA A 7 -12.41 -3.32 13.85
C ALA A 7 -13.52 -2.63 13.04
N ALA A 8 -14.50 -3.38 12.53
CA ALA A 8 -15.66 -2.81 11.84
C ALA A 8 -16.42 -1.82 12.73
N LYS A 9 -16.64 -2.17 14.00
CA LYS A 9 -17.28 -1.29 15.00
C LYS A 9 -16.46 -0.02 15.24
N GLU A 10 -15.14 -0.14 15.37
CA GLU A 10 -14.24 0.99 15.56
C GLU A 10 -14.24 1.93 14.35
N TYR A 11 -14.16 1.40 13.12
CA TYR A 11 -14.27 2.21 11.91
C TYR A 11 -15.56 3.04 11.86
N MET A 12 -16.69 2.46 12.25
CA MET A 12 -17.97 3.18 12.30
C MET A 12 -17.98 4.23 13.40
N LYS A 13 -17.57 3.89 14.63
CA LYS A 13 -17.68 4.78 15.80
C LYS A 13 -16.66 5.90 15.84
N VAL A 14 -15.41 5.60 15.50
CA VAL A 14 -14.30 6.55 15.65
C VAL A 14 -14.08 7.33 14.37
N TYR A 15 -14.17 6.65 13.21
CA TYR A 15 -13.79 7.24 11.92
C TYR A 15 -14.98 7.56 11.01
N GLY A 16 -16.22 7.18 11.40
CA GLY A 16 -17.41 7.40 10.56
C GLY A 16 -17.39 6.65 9.23
N VAL A 17 -16.69 5.51 9.16
CA VAL A 17 -16.48 4.73 7.93
C VAL A 17 -17.25 3.41 8.01
N LEU A 18 -18.07 3.12 7.00
CA LEU A 18 -18.70 1.82 6.79
C LEU A 18 -17.77 0.90 6.01
N VAL A 19 -17.47 -0.28 6.57
CA VAL A 19 -16.65 -1.32 5.92
C VAL A 19 -17.40 -2.10 4.84
N GLY A 20 -18.73 -1.96 4.77
CA GLY A 20 -19.61 -2.55 3.78
C GLY A 20 -21.05 -2.16 3.98
N LYS A 21 -21.88 -2.34 2.95
CA LYS A 21 -23.34 -2.04 2.96
C LYS A 21 -24.22 -3.27 3.16
N LYS A 22 -23.64 -4.48 2.96
CA LYS A 22 -24.29 -5.79 3.17
C LYS A 22 -23.41 -6.66 4.07
N PRO A 23 -23.24 -6.30 5.37
CA PRO A 23 -22.34 -7.01 6.27
C PRO A 23 -22.92 -8.36 6.69
N LEU A 24 -22.04 -9.38 6.65
CA LEU A 24 -22.26 -10.71 7.22
C LEU A 24 -21.38 -10.83 8.45
N ILE A 25 -21.97 -11.05 9.63
CA ILE A 25 -21.24 -11.21 10.87
C ILE A 25 -21.16 -12.69 11.22
N PHE A 26 -19.95 -13.19 11.40
CA PHE A 26 -19.66 -14.57 11.73
C PHE A 26 -19.04 -14.66 13.13
N THR A 27 -19.70 -15.35 14.05
CA THR A 27 -19.31 -15.35 15.46
C THR A 27 -19.59 -16.66 16.19
N ASN A 28 -18.87 -16.86 17.29
CA ASN A 28 -19.10 -17.90 18.32
C ASN A 28 -19.32 -17.28 19.72
N ASN A 29 -19.55 -15.96 19.80
CA ASN A 29 -19.62 -15.25 21.08
C ASN A 29 -20.51 -14.01 21.01
N ASP A 30 -20.79 -13.40 22.19
CA ASP A 30 -21.70 -12.28 22.32
C ASP A 30 -21.10 -10.94 21.84
N SER A 31 -19.78 -10.75 21.85
CA SER A 31 -19.16 -9.45 21.56
C SER A 31 -19.43 -8.93 20.14
N ALA A 32 -19.67 -9.82 19.18
CA ALA A 32 -19.96 -9.43 17.81
C ALA A 32 -21.35 -8.82 17.62
N TYR A 33 -22.27 -9.06 18.53
CA TYR A 33 -23.62 -8.49 18.49
C TYR A 33 -23.61 -6.97 18.66
N GLU A 34 -22.64 -6.44 19.42
CA GLU A 34 -22.44 -4.98 19.51
C GLU A 34 -22.14 -4.38 18.13
N THR A 35 -21.34 -5.06 17.32
CA THR A 35 -21.03 -4.64 15.94
C THR A 35 -22.29 -4.67 15.06
N ALA A 36 -23.14 -5.69 15.22
CA ALA A 36 -24.40 -5.80 14.49
C ALA A 36 -25.35 -4.66 14.84
N ILE A 37 -25.49 -4.36 16.12
CA ILE A 37 -26.31 -3.26 16.63
C ILE A 37 -25.78 -1.92 16.11
N GLU A 38 -24.47 -1.74 16.06
CA GLU A 38 -23.86 -0.52 15.52
C GLU A 38 -24.15 -0.35 14.02
N PHE A 39 -24.06 -1.41 13.20
CA PHE A 39 -24.49 -1.38 11.81
C PHE A 39 -25.97 -0.94 11.69
N LYS A 40 -26.82 -1.53 12.51
CA LYS A 40 -28.26 -1.21 12.51
C LYS A 40 -28.54 0.25 12.86
N LYS A 41 -27.82 0.81 13.85
CA LYS A 41 -27.89 2.24 14.21
C LYS A 41 -27.49 3.16 13.08
N ASN A 42 -26.59 2.70 12.21
CA ASN A 42 -26.16 3.42 11.00
C ASN A 42 -27.01 3.10 9.75
N GLY A 43 -28.22 2.53 9.92
CA GLY A 43 -29.15 2.26 8.83
C GLY A 43 -28.82 1.02 7.98
N ILE A 44 -27.86 0.20 8.39
CA ILE A 44 -27.44 -1.02 7.71
C ILE A 44 -27.99 -2.25 8.46
N ILE A 45 -28.60 -3.18 7.71
CA ILE A 45 -29.14 -4.41 8.31
C ILE A 45 -28.13 -5.54 8.09
N PRO A 46 -27.41 -6.00 9.14
CA PRO A 46 -26.49 -7.13 9.04
C PRO A 46 -27.24 -8.47 9.12
N LEU A 47 -26.61 -9.52 8.59
CA LEU A 47 -26.97 -10.91 8.88
C LEU A 47 -25.96 -11.48 9.87
N ILE A 48 -26.44 -12.09 10.97
CA ILE A 48 -25.56 -12.76 11.94
C ILE A 48 -25.61 -14.28 11.73
N LEU A 49 -24.43 -14.90 11.62
CA LEU A 49 -24.24 -16.35 11.71
C LEU A 49 -23.54 -16.66 13.03
N ASP A 50 -24.24 -17.31 13.93
CA ASP A 50 -23.70 -17.73 15.21
C ASP A 50 -23.52 -19.24 15.22
N THR A 51 -22.33 -19.71 15.59
CA THR A 51 -22.04 -21.14 15.64
C THR A 51 -22.76 -21.86 16.79
N ARG A 52 -23.19 -21.11 17.80
CA ARG A 52 -23.86 -21.64 18.99
C ARG A 52 -25.29 -22.09 18.68
N ASN A 53 -25.77 -23.04 19.49
CA ASN A 53 -27.13 -23.56 19.37
C ASN A 53 -28.09 -22.74 20.25
N ASN A 54 -28.63 -21.64 19.70
CA ASN A 54 -29.61 -20.79 20.33
C ASN A 54 -29.22 -20.27 21.75
N PRO A 55 -28.07 -19.56 21.86
CA PRO A 55 -27.68 -18.95 23.13
C PRO A 55 -28.65 -17.82 23.52
N GLU A 56 -28.77 -17.59 24.81
CA GLU A 56 -29.58 -16.51 25.37
C GLU A 56 -28.69 -15.51 26.10
N SER A 57 -28.83 -14.24 25.79
CA SER A 57 -28.23 -13.11 26.50
C SER A 57 -28.98 -11.82 26.19
N GLU A 58 -28.80 -10.81 27.04
CA GLU A 58 -29.45 -9.51 26.85
C GLU A 58 -29.12 -8.88 25.48
N ILE A 59 -27.87 -8.96 25.04
CA ILE A 59 -27.45 -8.37 23.78
C ILE A 59 -28.03 -9.08 22.55
N ILE A 60 -28.22 -10.41 22.65
CA ILE A 60 -28.90 -11.19 21.60
C ILE A 60 -30.37 -10.76 21.52
N ASN A 61 -31.02 -10.56 22.66
CA ASN A 61 -32.41 -10.09 22.73
C ASN A 61 -32.54 -8.67 22.20
N GLU A 62 -31.57 -7.78 22.49
CA GLU A 62 -31.50 -6.42 21.92
C GLU A 62 -31.38 -6.50 20.37
N ALA A 63 -30.49 -7.33 19.84
CA ALA A 63 -30.36 -7.50 18.40
C ALA A 63 -31.63 -8.02 17.73
N LYS A 64 -32.30 -8.99 18.35
CA LYS A 64 -33.62 -9.50 17.88
C LYS A 64 -34.68 -8.40 17.89
N SER A 65 -34.77 -7.60 18.94
CA SER A 65 -35.74 -6.51 19.05
C SER A 65 -35.56 -5.41 17.99
N LEU A 66 -34.31 -5.24 17.53
CA LEU A 66 -33.95 -4.33 16.44
C LEU A 66 -34.23 -4.92 15.04
N GLY A 67 -34.77 -6.14 14.95
CA GLY A 67 -35.08 -6.80 13.68
C GLY A 67 -33.84 -7.28 12.92
N ILE A 68 -32.76 -7.62 13.60
CA ILE A 68 -31.56 -8.18 12.99
C ILE A 68 -31.78 -9.69 12.82
N GLU A 69 -31.58 -10.20 11.58
CA GLU A 69 -31.66 -11.63 11.31
C GLU A 69 -30.49 -12.39 11.90
N ILE A 70 -30.76 -13.44 12.68
CA ILE A 70 -29.77 -14.30 13.33
C ILE A 70 -30.01 -15.74 12.91
N LYS A 71 -28.97 -16.41 12.39
CA LYS A 71 -28.96 -17.84 12.08
C LYS A 71 -28.04 -18.56 13.06
N PHE A 72 -28.63 -19.24 14.03
CA PHE A 72 -27.89 -20.09 14.97
C PHE A 72 -27.46 -21.40 14.32
N SER A 73 -26.38 -21.99 14.84
CA SER A 73 -25.73 -23.18 14.29
C SER A 73 -25.35 -23.02 12.81
N HIS A 74 -24.88 -21.83 12.42
CA HIS A 74 -24.45 -21.53 11.07
C HIS A 74 -23.01 -21.03 11.03
N VAL A 75 -22.33 -21.35 9.92
CA VAL A 75 -20.93 -20.98 9.68
C VAL A 75 -20.75 -20.37 8.29
N VAL A 76 -19.68 -19.59 8.12
CA VAL A 76 -19.16 -19.19 6.82
C VAL A 76 -18.20 -20.27 6.34
N VAL A 77 -18.47 -20.85 5.18
CA VAL A 77 -17.64 -21.91 4.56
C VAL A 77 -16.59 -21.30 3.62
N ALA A 78 -16.98 -20.28 2.85
CA ALA A 78 -16.09 -19.61 1.92
C ALA A 78 -16.55 -18.18 1.63
N ALA A 79 -15.60 -17.28 1.45
CA ALA A 79 -15.82 -15.95 0.86
C ALA A 79 -15.64 -16.02 -0.66
N LYS A 80 -16.50 -15.34 -1.42
CA LYS A 80 -16.49 -15.29 -2.87
C LYS A 80 -16.28 -13.86 -3.37
N GLY A 81 -15.46 -13.72 -4.40
CA GLY A 81 -15.13 -12.44 -5.03
C GLY A 81 -13.72 -12.48 -5.60
N TYR A 82 -13.30 -11.42 -6.26
CA TYR A 82 -11.94 -11.27 -6.78
C TYR A 82 -11.22 -10.12 -6.05
N LYS A 83 -11.49 -8.86 -6.44
CA LYS A 83 -10.92 -7.67 -5.77
C LYS A 83 -11.66 -7.29 -4.48
N LYS A 84 -12.90 -7.72 -4.33
CA LYS A 84 -13.74 -7.51 -3.14
C LYS A 84 -14.66 -8.71 -2.90
N VAL A 85 -15.12 -8.86 -1.67
CA VAL A 85 -16.15 -9.85 -1.34
C VAL A 85 -17.46 -9.46 -2.05
N LYS A 86 -18.12 -10.45 -2.69
CA LYS A 86 -19.42 -10.29 -3.34
C LYS A 86 -20.50 -11.16 -2.74
N SER A 87 -20.11 -12.31 -2.18
CA SER A 87 -20.98 -13.25 -1.49
C SER A 87 -20.18 -14.15 -0.56
N ALA A 88 -20.88 -14.91 0.27
CA ALA A 88 -20.32 -15.98 1.09
C ALA A 88 -21.11 -17.26 0.91
N GLU A 89 -20.41 -18.41 0.91
CA GLU A 89 -21.05 -19.71 1.13
C GLU A 89 -21.25 -19.88 2.63
N ILE A 90 -22.48 -20.12 3.04
CA ILE A 90 -22.85 -20.41 4.42
C ILE A 90 -23.45 -21.81 4.54
N ALA A 91 -23.32 -22.43 5.70
CA ALA A 91 -23.90 -23.74 5.98
C ALA A 91 -24.41 -23.85 7.42
N LYS A 92 -25.38 -24.73 7.63
CA LYS A 92 -25.75 -25.16 8.98
C LYS A 92 -24.74 -26.20 9.44
N ILE A 93 -24.21 -26.02 10.66
CA ILE A 93 -23.28 -26.98 11.27
C ILE A 93 -24.01 -27.94 12.18
N SER A 94 -23.60 -29.23 12.19
CA SER A 94 -24.14 -30.26 13.07
C SER A 94 -23.82 -29.98 14.54
N LYS A 95 -24.57 -30.59 15.46
CA LYS A 95 -24.35 -30.47 16.92
C LYS A 95 -22.94 -30.86 17.34
N ASN A 96 -22.36 -31.90 16.71
CA ASN A 96 -20.98 -32.32 16.97
C ASN A 96 -19.92 -31.49 16.28
N LYS A 97 -20.33 -30.44 15.52
CA LYS A 97 -19.47 -29.48 14.80
C LYS A 97 -18.54 -30.07 13.73
N LYS A 98 -18.82 -31.27 13.25
CA LYS A 98 -17.99 -32.02 12.27
C LYS A 98 -18.57 -32.02 10.85
N GLU A 99 -19.85 -31.74 10.69
CA GLU A 99 -20.55 -31.87 9.42
C GLU A 99 -21.27 -30.58 9.02
N LEU A 100 -21.29 -30.31 7.73
CA LEU A 100 -21.96 -29.16 7.12
C LEU A 100 -23.19 -29.64 6.35
N ASN A 101 -24.30 -28.95 6.55
CA ASN A 101 -25.56 -29.22 5.86
C ASN A 101 -26.09 -27.93 5.21
N ASN A 102 -26.85 -28.08 4.11
CA ASN A 102 -27.54 -26.95 3.45
C ASN A 102 -26.63 -25.79 3.07
N ILE A 103 -25.56 -26.08 2.32
CA ILE A 103 -24.65 -25.05 1.82
C ILE A 103 -25.39 -24.17 0.81
N LYS A 104 -25.37 -22.84 1.03
CA LYS A 104 -25.98 -21.87 0.14
C LYS A 104 -25.17 -20.60 0.05
N ASN A 105 -25.33 -19.87 -1.07
CA ASN A 105 -24.76 -18.53 -1.23
C ASN A 105 -25.65 -17.46 -0.59
N VAL A 106 -24.99 -16.48 0.02
CA VAL A 106 -25.60 -15.27 0.54
C VAL A 106 -24.82 -14.07 0.05
N ASP A 107 -25.49 -13.09 -0.51
CA ASP A 107 -24.89 -11.85 -0.96
C ASP A 107 -24.38 -11.04 0.22
N CYS A 108 -23.11 -10.66 0.18
CA CYS A 108 -22.50 -9.76 1.15
C CYS A 108 -21.32 -9.04 0.50
N ASP A 109 -20.98 -7.86 1.00
CA ASP A 109 -19.84 -7.08 0.52
C ASP A 109 -18.73 -6.98 1.60
N CYS A 110 -19.04 -7.40 2.83
CA CYS A 110 -18.04 -7.61 3.86
C CYS A 110 -18.44 -8.74 4.82
N ILE A 111 -17.43 -9.41 5.38
CA ILE A 111 -17.57 -10.46 6.41
C ILE A 111 -16.83 -9.99 7.66
N CYS A 112 -17.58 -9.81 8.76
CA CYS A 112 -17.04 -9.40 10.05
C CYS A 112 -16.93 -10.63 10.95
N VAL A 113 -15.70 -10.99 11.37
CA VAL A 113 -15.43 -12.23 12.12
C VAL A 113 -15.14 -11.92 13.58
N SER A 114 -15.68 -12.72 14.49
CA SER A 114 -15.35 -12.68 15.91
C SER A 114 -15.23 -14.11 16.46
N GLY A 115 -14.00 -14.50 16.82
CA GLY A 115 -13.67 -15.80 17.39
C GLY A 115 -13.44 -15.80 18.90
N PHE A 116 -13.88 -14.74 19.60
CA PHE A 116 -13.64 -14.47 21.02
C PHE A 116 -12.32 -13.74 21.28
N TRP A 117 -12.06 -13.45 22.55
CA TRP A 117 -10.94 -12.62 23.01
C TRP A 117 -9.84 -13.46 23.62
N THR A 118 -8.58 -13.17 23.31
CA THR A 118 -7.41 -13.76 23.94
C THR A 118 -6.61 -12.72 24.69
N PRO A 119 -6.08 -13.03 25.89
CA PRO A 119 -5.22 -12.12 26.62
C PRO A 119 -3.97 -11.74 25.84
N THR A 120 -3.59 -10.47 25.90
CA THR A 120 -2.32 -9.99 25.30
C THR A 120 -1.17 -10.22 26.28
N ILE A 121 -0.62 -11.43 26.28
CA ILE A 121 0.42 -11.87 27.24
C ILE A 121 1.85 -11.54 26.80
N HIS A 122 2.03 -10.81 25.72
CA HIS A 122 3.33 -10.56 25.08
C HIS A 122 4.32 -9.89 26.03
N LEU A 123 3.93 -8.79 26.69
CA LEU A 123 4.82 -8.06 27.60
C LEU A 123 5.21 -8.91 28.81
N ALA A 124 4.25 -9.63 29.39
CA ALA A 124 4.51 -10.54 30.50
C ALA A 124 5.47 -11.66 30.10
N SER A 125 5.32 -12.23 28.88
CA SER A 125 6.24 -13.24 28.35
C SER A 125 7.63 -12.69 28.08
N GLN A 126 7.72 -11.47 27.54
CA GLN A 126 9.00 -10.81 27.25
C GLN A 126 9.78 -10.45 28.51
N SER A 127 9.11 -10.18 29.63
CA SER A 127 9.75 -10.00 30.95
C SER A 127 10.18 -11.33 31.60
N GLY A 128 9.96 -12.45 30.92
CA GLY A 128 10.37 -13.78 31.33
C GLY A 128 9.37 -14.51 32.24
N ASN A 129 8.14 -14.05 32.32
CA ASN A 129 7.10 -14.69 33.12
C ASN A 129 6.65 -16.02 32.51
N LYS A 130 6.32 -16.96 33.38
CA LYS A 130 5.62 -18.18 32.99
C LYS A 130 4.15 -17.85 32.71
N THR A 131 3.56 -18.63 31.82
CA THR A 131 2.14 -18.58 31.52
C THR A 131 1.48 -19.89 31.94
N LYS A 132 0.17 -19.82 32.23
CA LYS A 132 -0.67 -21.00 32.46
C LYS A 132 -1.92 -20.92 31.61
N PHE A 133 -2.45 -22.07 31.23
CA PHE A 133 -3.71 -22.14 30.50
C PHE A 133 -4.89 -21.95 31.46
N ASN A 134 -5.85 -21.13 31.07
CA ASN A 134 -7.08 -20.91 31.81
C ASN A 134 -8.25 -21.51 31.01
N GLU A 135 -8.82 -22.61 31.51
CA GLU A 135 -9.89 -23.36 30.84
C GLU A 135 -11.21 -22.59 30.75
N LYS A 136 -11.42 -21.56 31.60
CA LYS A 136 -12.65 -20.75 31.57
C LYS A 136 -12.72 -19.81 30.37
N ILE A 137 -11.57 -19.38 29.90
CA ILE A 137 -11.45 -18.47 28.75
C ILE A 137 -10.70 -19.11 27.57
N ASP A 138 -10.37 -20.39 27.65
CA ASP A 138 -9.65 -21.16 26.66
C ASP A 138 -8.39 -20.47 26.13
N ALA A 139 -7.61 -19.82 27.00
CA ALA A 139 -6.44 -19.04 26.64
C ALA A 139 -5.34 -19.10 27.70
N PHE A 140 -4.11 -18.78 27.29
CA PHE A 140 -3.00 -18.60 28.22
C PHE A 140 -3.08 -17.26 28.92
N VAL A 141 -2.77 -17.25 30.22
CA VAL A 141 -2.67 -16.06 31.08
C VAL A 141 -1.32 -16.01 31.79
N PRO A 142 -0.83 -14.83 32.18
CA PRO A 142 0.36 -14.73 33.01
C PRO A 142 0.19 -15.47 34.34
N ASP A 143 1.20 -16.22 34.76
CA ASP A 143 1.22 -16.95 36.04
C ASP A 143 2.12 -16.24 37.06
N LYS A 144 3.35 -16.70 37.22
CA LYS A 144 4.31 -16.12 38.18
C LYS A 144 5.21 -15.11 37.49
N SER A 145 5.24 -13.89 38.04
CA SER A 145 6.17 -12.86 37.58
C SER A 145 7.60 -13.15 38.08
N LYS A 146 8.58 -12.95 37.20
CA LYS A 146 10.02 -12.95 37.57
C LYS A 146 10.50 -11.58 38.02
N GLN A 147 9.80 -10.53 37.63
CA GLN A 147 10.14 -9.16 37.94
C GLN A 147 9.15 -8.55 38.94
N LYS A 148 9.45 -7.37 39.47
CA LYS A 148 8.52 -6.63 40.34
C LYS A 148 7.43 -5.96 39.51
N GLU A 149 6.58 -6.76 38.91
CA GLU A 149 5.47 -6.34 38.05
C GLU A 149 4.18 -7.08 38.38
N VAL A 150 3.04 -6.47 38.07
CA VAL A 150 1.71 -7.07 38.18
C VAL A 150 0.99 -6.89 36.85
N THR A 151 0.50 -8.01 36.26
CA THR A 151 -0.33 -7.95 35.06
C THR A 151 -1.80 -7.93 35.45
N LEU A 152 -2.57 -7.02 34.85
CA LEU A 152 -3.97 -6.76 35.19
C LEU A 152 -4.85 -6.68 33.93
N GLY A 153 -6.17 -6.62 34.12
CA GLY A 153 -7.16 -6.42 33.09
C GLY A 153 -7.14 -7.48 32.00
N SER A 154 -7.37 -7.10 30.75
CA SER A 154 -7.48 -8.02 29.61
C SER A 154 -6.18 -8.80 29.35
N ALA A 155 -5.02 -8.25 29.70
CA ALA A 155 -3.75 -8.99 29.62
C ALA A 155 -3.66 -10.17 30.61
N LYS A 156 -4.46 -10.18 31.68
CA LYS A 156 -4.62 -11.28 32.64
C LYS A 156 -5.86 -12.14 32.37
N GLY A 157 -6.62 -11.83 31.31
CA GLY A 157 -7.84 -12.56 30.97
C GLY A 157 -9.10 -12.06 31.68
N VAL A 158 -9.07 -10.85 32.21
CA VAL A 158 -10.22 -10.15 32.78
C VAL A 158 -10.78 -9.20 31.73
N PHE A 159 -11.94 -9.51 31.17
CA PHE A 159 -12.51 -8.80 30.03
C PHE A 159 -13.66 -7.84 30.37
N THR A 160 -14.09 -7.78 31.63
CA THR A 160 -15.10 -6.83 32.09
C THR A 160 -14.46 -5.59 32.69
N LEU A 161 -15.05 -4.41 32.43
CA LEU A 161 -14.57 -3.14 32.94
C LEU A 161 -14.66 -3.09 34.48
N GLU A 162 -15.78 -3.55 35.05
CA GLU A 162 -16.00 -3.62 36.49
C GLU A 162 -14.89 -4.36 37.23
N GLU A 163 -14.61 -5.61 36.80
CA GLU A 163 -13.59 -6.45 37.42
C GLU A 163 -12.16 -5.91 37.15
N THR A 164 -11.93 -5.32 35.97
CA THR A 164 -10.65 -4.69 35.64
C THR A 164 -10.37 -3.50 36.55
N ILE A 165 -11.34 -2.62 36.77
CA ILE A 165 -11.20 -1.49 37.69
C ILE A 165 -10.95 -1.98 39.11
N LYS A 166 -11.79 -2.90 39.59
CA LYS A 166 -11.66 -3.46 40.94
C LYS A 166 -10.26 -4.02 41.19
N THR A 167 -9.82 -4.95 40.34
CA THR A 167 -8.50 -5.60 40.48
C THR A 167 -7.31 -4.64 40.32
N SER A 168 -7.47 -3.58 39.52
CA SER A 168 -6.45 -2.55 39.33
C SER A 168 -6.30 -1.66 40.56
N PHE A 169 -7.41 -1.26 41.17
CA PHE A 169 -7.39 -0.49 42.42
C PHE A 169 -6.81 -1.30 43.58
N GLU A 170 -7.23 -2.57 43.73
CA GLU A 170 -6.69 -3.48 44.74
C GLU A 170 -5.17 -3.68 44.59
N ALA A 171 -4.69 -3.92 43.37
CA ALA A 171 -3.26 -4.09 43.11
C ALA A 171 -2.46 -2.79 43.35
N GLY A 172 -2.99 -1.64 42.93
CA GLY A 172 -2.40 -0.32 43.19
C GLY A 172 -2.25 -0.04 44.67
N TYR A 173 -3.29 -0.36 45.44
CA TYR A 173 -3.30 -0.23 46.92
C TYR A 173 -2.22 -1.14 47.56
N GLU A 174 -2.14 -2.42 47.20
CA GLU A 174 -1.14 -3.36 47.73
C GLU A 174 0.29 -2.95 47.40
N ILE A 175 0.51 -2.41 46.20
CA ILE A 175 1.83 -1.88 45.80
C ILE A 175 2.17 -0.62 46.61
N SER A 176 1.24 0.32 46.71
CA SER A 176 1.42 1.54 47.48
C SER A 176 1.72 1.26 48.95
N LYS A 177 0.96 0.35 49.58
CA LYS A 177 1.20 -0.09 50.96
C LYS A 177 2.59 -0.63 51.19
N LYS A 178 3.11 -1.43 50.24
CA LYS A 178 4.48 -1.98 50.29
C LYS A 178 5.59 -0.92 50.17
N ILE A 179 5.34 0.16 49.43
CA ILE A 179 6.32 1.21 49.16
C ILE A 179 6.30 2.29 50.24
N THR A 180 5.12 2.70 50.69
CA THR A 180 4.92 3.85 51.56
C THR A 180 4.69 3.48 53.03
N ASN A 181 4.50 2.19 53.35
CA ASN A 181 4.01 1.71 54.66
C ASN A 181 2.70 2.38 55.16
N ASN A 182 1.95 2.92 54.22
CA ASN A 182 0.68 3.63 54.51
C ASN A 182 -0.51 2.73 54.18
N ASP A 183 -1.47 2.62 55.07
CA ASP A 183 -2.63 1.74 54.97
C ASP A 183 -3.95 2.55 54.79
N ASN A 184 -3.92 3.57 53.96
CA ASN A 184 -5.09 4.40 53.67
C ASN A 184 -6.14 3.59 52.90
N LYS A 185 -7.37 3.55 53.38
CA LYS A 185 -8.49 2.91 52.68
C LYS A 185 -8.73 3.55 51.33
N ILE A 186 -8.89 2.70 50.31
CA ILE A 186 -9.27 3.13 48.96
C ILE A 186 -10.75 2.95 48.72
N THR A 187 -11.36 3.86 47.98
CA THR A 187 -12.73 3.72 47.49
C THR A 187 -12.68 3.24 46.05
N ILE A 188 -13.21 2.06 45.76
CA ILE A 188 -13.26 1.49 44.41
C ILE A 188 -14.48 2.06 43.70
N PRO A 189 -14.31 2.70 42.51
CA PRO A 189 -15.46 3.17 41.73
C PRO A 189 -16.35 1.99 41.31
N GLN A 190 -17.67 2.19 41.49
CA GLN A 190 -18.64 1.22 40.98
C GLN A 190 -18.96 1.52 39.53
N VAL A 191 -18.96 0.51 38.70
CA VAL A 191 -19.29 0.58 37.28
C VAL A 191 -20.36 -0.43 36.97
N SER A 192 -21.42 0.03 36.32
CA SER A 192 -22.48 -0.84 35.81
C SER A 192 -22.11 -1.26 34.38
N GLU A 193 -21.86 -2.53 34.16
CA GLU A 193 -21.55 -3.08 32.86
C GLU A 193 -22.42 -4.30 32.52
N LYS A 194 -22.90 -4.36 31.27
CA LYS A 194 -23.59 -5.56 30.78
C LYS A 194 -22.54 -6.70 30.60
N LYS A 195 -22.72 -7.82 31.27
CA LYS A 195 -21.80 -8.96 31.18
C LYS A 195 -21.98 -9.70 29.86
N ASN A 196 -21.03 -9.55 28.94
CA ASN A 196 -20.99 -10.24 27.66
C ASN A 196 -19.84 -11.26 27.66
N THR A 197 -20.02 -12.42 28.25
CA THR A 197 -18.92 -13.40 28.44
C THR A 197 -19.18 -14.79 27.86
N SER A 198 -20.35 -15.01 27.23
CA SER A 198 -20.65 -16.33 26.65
C SER A 198 -19.92 -16.54 25.31
N HIS A 199 -19.12 -17.57 25.24
CA HIS A 199 -18.47 -18.03 24.00
C HIS A 199 -18.55 -19.55 23.87
N ASP A 200 -18.31 -20.04 22.65
CA ASP A 200 -18.29 -21.48 22.33
C ASP A 200 -16.93 -21.88 21.77
N LYS A 201 -16.44 -23.04 22.15
CA LYS A 201 -15.21 -23.62 21.60
C LYS A 201 -15.44 -24.05 20.15
N PHE A 202 -14.97 -23.19 19.22
CA PHE A 202 -15.06 -23.45 17.80
C PHE A 202 -13.90 -22.82 17.05
N TRP A 203 -12.90 -23.61 16.68
CA TRP A 203 -11.61 -23.12 16.18
C TRP A 203 -11.45 -23.25 14.68
N CYS A 204 -12.17 -24.18 14.04
CA CYS A 204 -11.99 -24.43 12.62
C CYS A 204 -13.30 -24.90 11.98
N VAL A 205 -13.70 -24.27 10.90
CA VAL A 205 -14.85 -24.70 10.09
C VAL A 205 -14.48 -25.98 9.34
N PRO A 206 -15.26 -27.08 9.44
CA PRO A 206 -15.02 -28.27 8.63
C PRO A 206 -15.20 -27.94 7.13
N LEU A 207 -14.50 -28.67 6.26
CA LEU A 207 -14.66 -28.52 4.81
C LEU A 207 -15.66 -29.52 4.26
N PRO A 208 -16.43 -29.13 3.22
CA PRO A 208 -17.19 -30.08 2.41
C PRO A 208 -16.23 -31.08 1.76
N LYS A 209 -16.62 -32.38 1.70
CA LYS A 209 -15.76 -33.46 1.17
C LYS A 209 -15.21 -33.20 -0.25
N GLU A 210 -15.97 -32.46 -1.05
CA GLU A 210 -15.67 -32.24 -2.48
C GLU A 210 -14.99 -30.89 -2.76
N LYS A 211 -14.80 -30.02 -1.74
CA LYS A 211 -14.30 -28.65 -1.94
C LYS A 211 -13.01 -28.41 -1.17
N LYS A 212 -11.98 -27.93 -1.87
CA LYS A 212 -10.69 -27.53 -1.29
C LYS A 212 -10.65 -26.03 -1.10
N TYR A 213 -11.18 -25.52 0.03
CA TYR A 213 -11.05 -24.11 0.40
C TYR A 213 -9.85 -23.91 1.33
N LYS A 214 -9.18 -22.76 1.16
CA LYS A 214 -8.15 -22.33 2.10
C LYS A 214 -8.80 -21.85 3.39
N ARG A 215 -8.32 -22.34 4.53
CA ARG A 215 -8.71 -21.91 5.88
C ARG A 215 -7.52 -21.16 6.47
N PHE A 216 -7.58 -19.84 6.44
CA PHE A 216 -6.49 -18.99 6.90
C PHE A 216 -6.41 -18.95 8.42
N LEU A 217 -5.19 -19.09 8.96
CA LEU A 217 -4.83 -18.92 10.35
C LEU A 217 -4.12 -17.58 10.58
N ASP A 218 -3.19 -17.25 9.71
CA ASP A 218 -2.42 -16.01 9.76
C ASP A 218 -2.52 -15.30 8.40
N PHE A 219 -3.22 -14.16 8.38
CA PHE A 219 -3.43 -13.39 7.16
C PHE A 219 -2.21 -12.59 6.70
N GLN A 220 -1.26 -12.30 7.60
CA GLN A 220 -0.08 -11.51 7.25
C GLN A 220 0.98 -12.34 6.51
N ASN A 221 1.06 -13.64 6.83
CA ASN A 221 1.99 -14.58 6.19
C ASN A 221 1.26 -15.66 5.37
N ASP A 222 -0.05 -15.49 5.11
CA ASP A 222 -0.87 -16.43 4.34
C ASP A 222 -0.83 -17.89 4.85
N VAL A 223 -0.60 -18.09 6.16
CA VAL A 223 -0.57 -19.42 6.75
C VAL A 223 -1.98 -20.01 6.82
N VAL A 224 -2.14 -21.20 6.28
CA VAL A 224 -3.41 -21.93 6.25
C VAL A 224 -3.35 -23.24 7.05
N VAL A 225 -4.51 -23.82 7.33
CA VAL A 225 -4.62 -25.06 8.10
C VAL A 225 -3.77 -26.18 7.50
N THR A 226 -3.72 -26.30 6.17
CA THR A 226 -2.93 -27.34 5.48
C THR A 226 -1.43 -27.19 5.68
N ASP A 227 -0.92 -26.00 6.00
CA ASP A 227 0.51 -25.79 6.30
C ASP A 227 0.85 -26.37 7.67
N ILE A 228 -0.06 -26.26 8.64
CA ILE A 228 0.09 -26.90 9.96
C ILE A 228 0.02 -28.43 9.82
N GLU A 229 -0.95 -28.93 9.05
CA GLU A 229 -1.08 -30.36 8.75
C GLU A 229 0.19 -30.92 8.09
N LEU A 230 0.78 -30.15 7.16
CA LEU A 230 2.04 -30.50 6.49
C LEU A 230 3.21 -30.52 7.49
N ALA A 231 3.36 -29.47 8.29
CA ALA A 231 4.43 -29.38 9.29
C ALA A 231 4.43 -30.58 10.25
N LEU A 232 3.23 -30.92 10.74
CA LEU A 232 3.08 -32.09 11.65
C LEU A 232 3.37 -33.41 10.95
N ARG A 233 2.96 -33.58 9.68
CA ARG A 233 3.25 -34.75 8.86
C ARG A 233 4.75 -34.94 8.63
N GLU A 234 5.49 -33.83 8.44
CA GLU A 234 6.94 -33.82 8.29
C GLU A 234 7.71 -33.99 9.60
N GLY A 235 7.00 -34.15 10.73
CA GLY A 235 7.60 -34.48 12.02
C GLY A 235 7.89 -33.32 12.95
N TYR A 236 7.49 -32.09 12.61
CA TYR A 236 7.62 -30.92 13.50
C TYR A 236 6.55 -30.99 14.60
N ARG A 237 6.93 -31.42 15.80
CA ARG A 237 5.99 -31.63 16.94
C ARG A 237 5.94 -30.47 17.91
N SER A 238 7.05 -29.72 18.06
CA SER A 238 7.09 -28.53 18.91
C SER A 238 6.41 -27.39 18.21
N ILE A 239 5.53 -26.69 18.91
CA ILE A 239 4.86 -25.49 18.36
C ILE A 239 5.86 -24.41 17.91
N GLU A 240 7.01 -24.28 18.57
CA GLU A 240 8.08 -23.37 18.15
C GLU A 240 8.70 -23.77 16.80
N HIS A 241 8.79 -25.05 16.50
CA HIS A 241 9.25 -25.52 15.19
C HIS A 241 8.18 -25.40 14.13
N VAL A 242 6.92 -25.74 14.44
CA VAL A 242 5.77 -25.53 13.55
C VAL A 242 5.67 -24.05 13.18
N LYS A 243 5.81 -23.15 14.16
CA LYS A 243 5.85 -21.69 13.94
C LYS A 243 6.94 -21.27 12.94
N ARG A 244 8.16 -21.77 13.10
CA ARG A 244 9.29 -21.42 12.21
C ARG A 244 9.13 -22.00 10.81
N TYR A 245 8.61 -23.22 10.72
CA TYR A 245 8.38 -23.87 9.44
C TYR A 245 7.28 -23.17 8.61
N THR A 246 6.20 -22.78 9.27
CA THR A 246 5.02 -22.17 8.63
C THR A 246 5.00 -20.66 8.62
N THR A 247 5.88 -20.01 9.38
CA THR A 247 5.85 -18.56 9.69
C THR A 247 4.63 -18.09 10.50
N LEU A 248 3.88 -19.01 11.11
CA LEU A 248 2.71 -18.70 11.95
C LEU A 248 3.06 -17.70 13.06
N GLY A 249 2.37 -16.57 13.10
CA GLY A 249 2.56 -15.54 14.13
C GLY A 249 3.93 -14.87 14.14
N MET A 250 4.65 -14.88 13.01
CA MET A 250 5.97 -14.23 12.89
C MET A 250 5.89 -12.83 12.27
N ALA A 251 4.73 -12.39 11.84
CA ALA A 251 4.54 -11.07 11.25
C ALA A 251 4.38 -9.95 12.30
N THR A 252 4.03 -8.75 11.85
CA THR A 252 4.02 -7.53 12.68
C THR A 252 3.02 -7.56 13.84
N ASP A 253 1.95 -8.34 13.75
CA ASP A 253 0.99 -8.54 14.85
C ASP A 253 1.51 -9.48 15.95
N GLN A 254 2.65 -10.13 15.75
CA GLN A 254 3.25 -11.08 16.67
C GLN A 254 2.29 -12.22 17.07
N GLY A 255 1.44 -12.64 16.13
CA GLY A 255 0.48 -13.73 16.33
C GLY A 255 -0.67 -13.43 17.28
N LYS A 256 -1.01 -12.15 17.52
CA LYS A 256 -2.12 -11.77 18.40
C LYS A 256 -3.45 -12.37 17.96
N THR A 257 -3.66 -12.52 16.65
CA THR A 257 -4.90 -13.07 16.08
C THR A 257 -4.79 -14.54 15.65
N SER A 258 -3.57 -15.10 15.55
CA SER A 258 -3.35 -16.42 14.93
C SER A 258 -2.80 -17.49 15.88
N ASN A 259 -1.97 -17.12 16.87
CA ASN A 259 -1.24 -18.10 17.68
C ASN A 259 -2.14 -19.09 18.42
N LEU A 260 -3.20 -18.61 19.08
CA LEU A 260 -4.09 -19.48 19.85
C LEU A 260 -4.85 -20.46 18.94
N ASN A 261 -5.31 -20.00 17.78
CA ASN A 261 -5.98 -20.84 16.78
C ASN A 261 -5.04 -21.94 16.26
N GLY A 262 -3.77 -21.59 16.00
CA GLY A 262 -2.75 -22.55 15.59
C GLY A 262 -2.43 -23.59 16.67
N LEU A 263 -2.33 -23.16 17.93
CA LEU A 263 -2.13 -24.06 19.08
C LEU A 263 -3.27 -25.05 19.23
N GLN A 264 -4.51 -24.57 19.14
CA GLN A 264 -5.69 -25.45 19.22
C GLN A 264 -5.73 -26.43 18.06
N LEU A 265 -5.40 -25.99 16.84
CA LEU A 265 -5.34 -26.89 15.69
C LEU A 265 -4.29 -27.99 15.85
N VAL A 266 -3.09 -27.66 16.34
CA VAL A 266 -2.06 -28.66 16.67
C VAL A 266 -2.56 -29.62 17.74
N SER A 267 -3.23 -29.12 18.79
CA SER A 267 -3.86 -29.90 19.84
C SER A 267 -4.87 -30.91 19.29
N ASP A 268 -5.76 -30.46 18.39
CA ASP A 268 -6.81 -31.31 17.80
C ASP A 268 -6.22 -32.39 16.88
N ILE A 269 -5.21 -32.04 16.03
CA ILE A 269 -4.57 -33.00 15.12
C ILE A 269 -3.75 -34.04 15.87
N GLU A 270 -3.05 -33.66 16.93
CA GLU A 270 -2.19 -34.52 17.74
C GLU A 270 -2.98 -35.28 18.84
N ASN A 271 -4.29 -35.04 18.98
CA ASN A 271 -5.12 -35.52 20.09
C ASN A 271 -4.51 -35.25 21.48
N LYS A 272 -4.01 -34.04 21.66
CA LYS A 272 -3.40 -33.53 22.91
C LYS A 272 -4.26 -32.41 23.48
N ILE A 273 -4.05 -32.12 24.76
CA ILE A 273 -4.62 -30.90 25.37
C ILE A 273 -3.72 -29.69 25.09
N VAL A 274 -4.30 -28.51 24.90
CA VAL A 274 -3.55 -27.28 24.59
C VAL A 274 -2.39 -27.02 25.56
N PRO A 275 -2.53 -27.18 26.88
CA PRO A 275 -1.40 -27.03 27.79
C PRO A 275 -0.18 -27.91 27.49
N SER A 276 -0.38 -29.10 26.94
CA SER A 276 0.73 -30.01 26.60
C SER A 276 1.41 -29.67 25.27
N VAL A 277 0.72 -28.95 24.37
CA VAL A 277 1.32 -28.38 23.16
C VAL A 277 2.25 -27.24 23.51
N GLY A 278 1.96 -26.53 24.60
CA GLY A 278 2.67 -25.35 25.05
C GLY A 278 2.19 -24.06 24.36
N HIS A 279 3.02 -23.05 24.39
CA HIS A 279 2.76 -21.80 23.65
C HIS A 279 4.04 -21.28 23.02
N THR A 280 3.89 -20.39 22.03
CA THR A 280 5.02 -19.74 21.36
C THR A 280 5.61 -18.63 22.22
N THR A 281 6.94 -18.48 22.18
CA THR A 281 7.63 -17.37 22.85
C THR A 281 7.44 -16.09 22.05
N PHE A 282 7.00 -15.03 22.72
CA PHE A 282 6.87 -13.71 22.11
C PHE A 282 8.17 -12.92 22.26
N ARG A 283 8.62 -12.32 21.13
CA ARG A 283 9.85 -11.53 21.08
C ARG A 283 9.55 -10.05 20.96
N PRO A 284 10.37 -9.16 21.53
CA PRO A 284 10.31 -7.73 21.22
C PRO A 284 10.45 -7.48 19.71
N PRO A 285 9.84 -6.39 19.18
CA PRO A 285 8.97 -5.43 19.87
C PRO A 285 7.52 -5.89 20.01
N TYR A 286 6.84 -5.39 21.05
CA TYR A 286 5.40 -5.67 21.26
C TYR A 286 4.52 -5.07 20.16
N THR A 287 4.87 -3.89 19.69
CA THR A 287 4.25 -3.22 18.54
C THR A 287 5.32 -2.99 17.47
N PRO A 288 4.94 -2.92 16.18
CA PRO A 288 5.89 -2.62 15.12
C PRO A 288 6.64 -1.30 15.41
N VAL A 289 7.96 -1.34 15.27
CA VAL A 289 8.82 -0.16 15.44
C VAL A 289 9.40 0.19 14.09
N THR A 290 9.23 1.44 13.65
CA THR A 290 9.81 1.91 12.39
C THR A 290 11.33 2.04 12.51
N ILE A 291 12.03 1.81 11.41
CA ILE A 291 13.49 2.01 11.34
C ILE A 291 13.85 3.45 11.73
N GLY A 292 13.03 4.43 11.33
CA GLY A 292 13.22 5.83 11.72
C GLY A 292 13.16 6.08 13.22
N ALA A 293 12.31 5.37 13.97
CA ALA A 293 12.27 5.44 15.43
C ALA A 293 13.53 4.85 16.09
N ILE A 294 14.09 3.78 15.51
CA ILE A 294 15.34 3.15 15.99
C ILE A 294 16.54 4.07 15.72
N VAL A 295 16.62 4.65 14.52
CA VAL A 295 17.69 5.58 14.12
C VAL A 295 17.66 6.86 14.94
N GLY A 296 16.48 7.31 15.37
CA GLY A 296 16.32 8.54 16.14
C GLY A 296 16.59 9.80 15.31
N ARG A 297 17.25 10.80 15.93
CA ARG A 297 17.53 12.09 15.30
C ARG A 297 18.88 12.15 14.59
N GLU A 298 19.76 11.20 14.82
CA GLU A 298 21.07 11.14 14.20
C GLU A 298 20.98 10.53 12.80
N ILE A 299 20.60 11.36 11.85
CA ILE A 299 20.42 10.98 10.45
C ILE A 299 21.71 11.31 9.69
N GLY A 300 22.57 10.30 9.48
CA GLY A 300 23.76 10.44 8.65
C GLY A 300 23.46 10.46 7.15
N LYS A 301 24.48 10.76 6.35
CA LYS A 301 24.38 10.83 4.87
C LYS A 301 23.84 9.55 4.21
N HIS A 302 23.96 8.40 4.84
CA HIS A 302 23.49 7.12 4.34
C HIS A 302 21.99 6.84 4.57
N THR A 303 21.29 7.70 5.31
CA THR A 303 19.85 7.55 5.56
C THR A 303 19.03 7.78 4.32
N LYS A 304 19.50 8.67 3.42
CA LYS A 304 18.85 8.93 2.13
C LYS A 304 19.56 8.12 1.05
N PRO A 305 18.89 7.19 0.38
CA PRO A 305 19.49 6.48 -0.74
C PRO A 305 19.84 7.45 -1.86
N THR A 306 20.99 7.27 -2.48
CA THR A 306 21.41 8.03 -3.64
C THR A 306 21.43 7.12 -4.84
N ARG A 307 20.61 7.44 -5.85
CA ARG A 307 20.56 6.72 -7.14
C ARG A 307 21.37 7.44 -8.20
N LYS A 308 21.99 6.67 -9.08
CA LYS A 308 22.82 7.14 -10.18
C LYS A 308 22.27 6.62 -11.50
N SER A 309 22.26 7.44 -12.55
CA SER A 309 21.90 6.96 -13.88
C SER A 309 22.97 6.02 -14.44
N PRO A 310 22.67 5.19 -15.44
CA PRO A 310 23.65 4.35 -16.11
C PRO A 310 24.82 5.15 -16.71
N MET A 311 24.60 6.41 -17.09
CA MET A 311 25.61 7.31 -17.66
C MET A 311 26.40 8.08 -16.61
N HIS A 312 26.16 7.88 -15.31
CA HIS A 312 26.77 8.67 -14.23
C HIS A 312 28.30 8.73 -14.31
N GLN A 313 28.96 7.62 -14.58
CA GLN A 313 30.44 7.58 -14.69
C GLN A 313 30.94 8.41 -15.88
N TRP A 314 30.22 8.42 -16.99
CA TRP A 314 30.53 9.28 -18.11
C TRP A 314 30.43 10.76 -17.73
N HIS A 315 29.38 11.12 -17.01
CA HIS A 315 29.19 12.50 -16.53
C HIS A 315 30.32 12.92 -15.58
N GLU A 316 30.70 12.07 -14.63
CA GLU A 316 31.83 12.34 -13.72
C GLU A 316 33.13 12.59 -14.49
N LYS A 317 33.47 11.73 -15.47
CA LYS A 317 34.67 11.87 -16.31
C LYS A 317 34.65 13.13 -17.17
N ASN A 318 33.48 13.67 -17.48
CA ASN A 318 33.30 14.87 -18.29
C ASN A 318 32.99 16.12 -17.43
N SER A 319 33.46 16.12 -16.18
CA SER A 319 33.40 17.28 -15.26
C SER A 319 32.00 17.78 -14.96
N ALA A 320 31.02 16.90 -14.90
CA ALA A 320 29.68 17.24 -14.43
C ALA A 320 29.70 17.60 -12.94
N VAL A 321 29.06 18.69 -12.59
CA VAL A 321 28.70 19.04 -11.21
C VAL A 321 27.26 18.56 -10.99
N PHE A 322 27.03 17.82 -9.91
CA PHE A 322 25.76 17.17 -9.66
C PHE A 322 24.86 17.93 -8.70
N VAL A 323 23.56 17.69 -8.80
CA VAL A 323 22.52 18.16 -7.90
C VAL A 323 21.57 17.00 -7.55
N ASP A 324 21.05 17.02 -6.34
CA ASP A 324 19.99 16.08 -5.91
C ASP A 324 18.65 16.45 -6.56
N ALA A 325 18.01 15.45 -7.18
CA ALA A 325 16.63 15.52 -7.65
C ALA A 325 15.87 14.32 -7.04
N GLY A 326 15.16 14.56 -5.94
CA GLY A 326 14.62 13.48 -5.12
C GLY A 326 15.73 12.60 -4.54
N VAL A 327 15.77 11.32 -4.95
CA VAL A 327 16.81 10.37 -4.57
C VAL A 327 17.91 10.19 -5.64
N TRP A 328 17.83 10.94 -6.73
CA TRP A 328 18.76 10.80 -7.85
C TRP A 328 19.78 11.93 -7.89
N LEU A 329 21.02 11.61 -8.31
CA LEU A 329 22.00 12.59 -8.73
C LEU A 329 21.82 12.90 -10.22
N ARG A 330 21.65 14.20 -10.55
CA ARG A 330 21.56 14.69 -11.92
C ARG A 330 22.72 15.64 -12.23
N PRO A 331 23.28 15.63 -13.46
CA PRO A 331 24.18 16.69 -13.89
C PRO A 331 23.49 18.05 -13.80
N ARG A 332 24.07 18.95 -13.01
CA ARG A 332 23.60 20.33 -12.87
C ARG A 332 24.12 21.20 -13.99
N TYR A 333 25.41 21.10 -14.26
CA TYR A 333 26.13 21.72 -15.37
C TYR A 333 27.45 20.96 -15.60
N TYR A 334 28.11 21.22 -16.76
CA TYR A 334 29.41 20.62 -17.09
C TYR A 334 30.47 21.72 -17.11
N LYS A 335 31.42 21.65 -16.20
CA LYS A 335 32.44 22.67 -16.01
C LYS A 335 33.53 22.59 -17.11
N LYS A 336 33.88 23.72 -17.70
CA LYS A 336 35.05 23.87 -18.58
C LYS A 336 36.02 24.88 -17.95
N GLY A 337 37.25 24.46 -17.67
CA GLY A 337 38.25 25.29 -17.03
C GLY A 337 37.78 25.83 -15.67
N ASN A 338 37.80 27.14 -15.50
CA ASN A 338 37.40 27.83 -14.26
C ASN A 338 35.96 28.37 -14.28
N GLU A 339 35.12 27.94 -15.24
CA GLU A 339 33.71 28.39 -15.30
C GLU A 339 32.97 28.09 -13.99
N GLY A 340 32.19 29.07 -13.55
CA GLY A 340 31.19 28.89 -12.52
C GLY A 340 29.84 28.39 -13.07
N LEU A 341 28.85 28.31 -12.21
CA LEU A 341 27.50 27.86 -12.56
C LEU A 341 26.88 28.67 -13.69
N PHE A 342 26.95 30.01 -13.62
CA PHE A 342 26.28 30.91 -14.58
C PHE A 342 26.92 30.85 -15.96
N GLU A 343 28.26 30.89 -16.01
CA GLU A 343 28.98 30.83 -17.28
C GLU A 343 28.77 29.52 -17.99
N ALA A 344 28.86 28.40 -17.26
CA ALA A 344 28.62 27.07 -17.81
C ALA A 344 27.18 26.92 -18.32
N SER A 345 26.19 27.29 -17.51
CA SER A 345 24.76 27.17 -17.86
C SER A 345 24.41 28.04 -19.07
N LYS A 346 24.96 29.26 -19.15
CA LYS A 346 24.80 30.13 -20.30
C LYS A 346 25.37 29.51 -21.57
N ARG A 347 26.62 29.04 -21.54
CA ARG A 347 27.27 28.35 -22.65
C ARG A 347 26.48 27.13 -23.14
N GLU A 348 26.00 26.31 -22.19
CA GLU A 348 25.19 25.14 -22.50
C GLU A 348 23.86 25.51 -23.16
N ALA A 349 23.14 26.49 -22.62
CA ALA A 349 21.88 26.96 -23.19
C ALA A 349 22.08 27.60 -24.59
N GLU A 350 23.12 28.39 -24.77
CA GLU A 350 23.46 28.95 -26.10
C GLU A 350 23.78 27.87 -27.12
N ASN A 351 24.49 26.79 -26.70
CA ASN A 351 24.78 25.68 -27.62
C ASN A 351 23.51 24.92 -28.04
N VAL A 352 22.58 24.69 -27.11
CA VAL A 352 21.27 24.07 -27.42
C VAL A 352 20.52 24.88 -28.46
N ARG A 353 20.53 26.24 -28.36
CA ARG A 353 19.84 27.11 -29.30
C ARG A 353 20.49 27.19 -30.68
N LYS A 354 21.82 27.13 -30.73
CA LYS A 354 22.57 27.32 -31.97
C LYS A 354 22.84 26.02 -32.72
N ASN A 355 23.05 24.93 -31.97
CA ASN A 355 23.54 23.68 -32.51
C ASN A 355 22.67 22.50 -32.07
N VAL A 356 23.17 21.68 -31.15
CA VAL A 356 22.46 20.59 -30.50
C VAL A 356 23.04 20.31 -29.11
N GLY A 357 22.18 20.07 -28.15
CA GLY A 357 22.54 19.63 -26.81
C GLY A 357 21.92 18.28 -26.47
N VAL A 358 22.53 17.56 -25.51
CA VAL A 358 21.98 16.33 -24.94
C VAL A 358 21.93 16.39 -23.43
N CYS A 359 20.77 16.07 -22.85
CA CYS A 359 20.54 16.04 -21.39
C CYS A 359 20.13 14.65 -20.94
N ASP A 360 20.70 14.21 -19.81
CA ASP A 360 20.28 12.98 -19.14
C ASP A 360 18.91 13.20 -18.46
N VAL A 361 17.89 12.52 -18.99
CA VAL A 361 16.51 12.53 -18.48
C VAL A 361 16.08 11.18 -17.91
N THR A 362 17.05 10.28 -17.70
CA THR A 362 16.83 8.95 -17.12
C THR A 362 16.05 8.99 -15.82
N THR A 363 16.22 10.02 -15.03
CA THR A 363 15.68 10.11 -13.67
C THR A 363 14.21 10.50 -13.59
N LEU A 364 13.59 10.90 -14.72
CA LEU A 364 12.14 11.12 -14.78
C LEU A 364 11.41 9.83 -14.37
N GLY A 365 10.38 9.96 -13.55
CA GLY A 365 9.55 8.81 -13.21
C GLY A 365 8.91 8.23 -14.48
N LYS A 366 8.89 6.92 -14.59
CA LYS A 366 8.28 6.18 -15.70
C LYS A 366 7.35 5.13 -15.13
N ILE A 367 6.10 5.15 -15.59
CA ILE A 367 5.06 4.22 -15.12
C ILE A 367 4.36 3.66 -16.35
N ASP A 368 4.38 2.34 -16.49
CA ASP A 368 3.58 1.64 -17.49
C ASP A 368 2.19 1.33 -16.94
N ILE A 369 1.17 1.65 -17.73
CA ILE A 369 -0.25 1.48 -17.40
C ILE A 369 -0.85 0.56 -18.45
N LYS A 370 -1.31 -0.61 -18.04
CA LYS A 370 -1.81 -1.67 -18.95
C LYS A 370 -3.16 -2.20 -18.50
N GLY A 371 -4.03 -2.43 -19.45
CA GLY A 371 -5.35 -3.03 -19.24
C GLY A 371 -6.43 -2.40 -20.12
N PRO A 372 -7.55 -3.07 -20.32
CA PRO A 372 -8.64 -2.60 -21.18
C PRO A 372 -9.23 -1.26 -20.72
N ASP A 373 -9.19 -0.96 -19.41
CA ASP A 373 -9.74 0.27 -18.85
C ASP A 373 -8.68 1.38 -18.66
N SER A 374 -7.45 1.22 -19.22
CA SER A 374 -6.36 2.19 -19.04
C SER A 374 -6.71 3.59 -19.53
N ALA A 375 -7.41 3.72 -20.66
CA ALA A 375 -7.83 5.02 -21.18
C ALA A 375 -8.84 5.72 -20.26
N GLU A 376 -9.81 4.99 -19.72
CA GLU A 376 -10.79 5.49 -18.75
C GLU A 376 -10.10 5.87 -17.43
N PHE A 377 -9.20 5.04 -16.94
CA PHE A 377 -8.43 5.34 -15.73
C PHE A 377 -7.66 6.67 -15.87
N LEU A 378 -6.87 6.82 -16.94
CA LEU A 378 -6.15 8.07 -17.22
C LEU A 378 -7.10 9.27 -17.39
N ASN A 379 -8.27 9.03 -17.98
CA ASN A 379 -9.28 10.05 -18.13
C ASN A 379 -9.86 10.53 -16.80
N ARG A 380 -9.91 9.68 -15.77
CA ARG A 380 -10.33 10.05 -14.40
C ARG A 380 -9.21 10.72 -13.60
N VAL A 381 -7.96 10.32 -13.84
CA VAL A 381 -6.78 10.85 -13.11
C VAL A 381 -6.42 12.25 -13.58
N TYR A 382 -6.28 12.45 -14.88
CA TYR A 382 -5.84 13.73 -15.43
C TYR A 382 -6.98 14.75 -15.63
N THR A 383 -6.64 16.03 -15.57
CA THR A 383 -7.60 17.13 -15.81
C THR A 383 -8.12 17.18 -17.24
N ASN A 384 -7.30 16.76 -18.23
CA ASN A 384 -7.63 16.74 -19.65
C ASN A 384 -8.08 15.34 -20.15
N ALA A 385 -8.55 15.25 -21.39
CA ALA A 385 -9.20 14.05 -21.94
C ALA A 385 -8.20 13.04 -22.51
N TRP A 386 -8.47 11.74 -22.27
CA TRP A 386 -7.56 10.63 -22.64
C TRP A 386 -8.19 9.55 -23.51
N LEU A 387 -9.53 9.42 -23.51
CA LEU A 387 -10.24 8.33 -24.20
C LEU A 387 -9.92 8.22 -25.70
N LYS A 388 -9.67 9.35 -26.37
CA LYS A 388 -9.45 9.43 -27.81
C LYS A 388 -7.99 9.74 -28.16
N LEU A 389 -7.02 9.50 -27.27
CA LEU A 389 -5.61 9.65 -27.64
C LEU A 389 -5.24 8.56 -28.65
N PRO A 390 -4.75 8.91 -29.86
CA PRO A 390 -4.35 7.90 -30.84
C PRO A 390 -3.13 7.09 -30.38
N ILE A 391 -3.01 5.87 -30.86
CA ILE A 391 -1.79 5.06 -30.70
C ILE A 391 -0.62 5.79 -31.38
N GLY A 392 0.58 5.73 -30.81
CA GLY A 392 1.76 6.43 -31.29
C GLY A 392 1.77 7.93 -30.96
N LYS A 393 0.88 8.40 -30.08
CA LYS A 393 0.83 9.80 -29.65
C LYS A 393 1.01 9.95 -28.16
N ALA A 394 1.77 10.97 -27.78
CA ALA A 394 1.88 11.47 -26.42
C ALA A 394 0.90 12.62 -26.18
N ARG A 395 0.59 12.86 -24.92
CA ARG A 395 -0.16 14.04 -24.46
C ARG A 395 0.40 14.51 -23.13
N TYR A 396 0.59 15.81 -23.01
CA TYR A 396 0.89 16.44 -21.73
C TYR A 396 -0.37 16.51 -20.88
N GLY A 397 -0.27 16.13 -19.61
CA GLY A 397 -1.35 16.08 -18.65
C GLY A 397 -0.96 16.65 -17.30
N VAL A 398 -1.98 17.13 -16.57
CA VAL A 398 -1.84 17.64 -15.21
C VAL A 398 -2.69 16.80 -14.28
N MET A 399 -2.08 16.33 -13.18
CA MET A 399 -2.73 15.59 -12.11
C MET A 399 -2.97 16.51 -10.92
N LEU A 400 -4.13 16.34 -10.27
CA LEU A 400 -4.49 17.08 -9.07
C LEU A 400 -4.65 16.14 -7.89
N ARG A 401 -4.43 16.68 -6.70
CA ARG A 401 -4.96 16.10 -5.47
C ARG A 401 -6.47 16.38 -5.37
N GLU A 402 -7.15 15.72 -4.46
CA GLU A 402 -8.59 15.91 -4.24
C GLU A 402 -8.96 17.34 -3.83
N ASP A 403 -8.02 18.08 -3.22
CA ASP A 403 -8.19 19.49 -2.85
C ASP A 403 -8.05 20.48 -4.01
N GLY A 404 -7.78 19.98 -5.24
CA GLY A 404 -7.64 20.79 -6.45
C GLY A 404 -6.24 21.38 -6.66
N ILE A 405 -5.29 21.11 -5.77
CA ILE A 405 -3.90 21.52 -5.92
C ILE A 405 -3.18 20.60 -6.92
N VAL A 406 -2.31 21.18 -7.74
CA VAL A 406 -1.50 20.38 -8.68
C VAL A 406 -0.60 19.43 -7.91
N MET A 407 -0.68 18.16 -8.24
CA MET A 407 0.13 17.09 -7.66
C MET A 407 1.40 16.86 -8.47
N ASP A 408 1.25 16.69 -9.77
CA ASP A 408 2.34 16.47 -10.72
C ASP A 408 1.85 16.74 -12.15
N ASP A 409 2.79 16.82 -13.07
CA ASP A 409 2.56 16.94 -14.50
C ASP A 409 3.48 15.99 -15.27
N GLY A 410 3.19 15.79 -16.53
CA GLY A 410 4.05 14.95 -17.37
C GLY A 410 3.40 14.57 -18.68
N THR A 411 4.12 13.79 -19.47
CA THR A 411 3.62 13.25 -20.73
C THR A 411 3.24 11.80 -20.57
N THR A 412 2.13 11.41 -21.19
CA THR A 412 1.71 10.01 -21.27
C THR A 412 1.48 9.66 -22.73
N THR A 413 2.15 8.60 -23.18
CA THR A 413 2.14 8.13 -24.56
C THR A 413 1.30 6.86 -24.67
N ARG A 414 0.41 6.77 -25.64
CA ARG A 414 -0.31 5.54 -25.96
C ARG A 414 0.55 4.67 -26.87
N ILE A 415 1.17 3.64 -26.29
CA ILE A 415 2.07 2.71 -26.99
C ILE A 415 1.28 1.72 -27.86
N SER A 416 0.20 1.17 -27.30
CA SER A 416 -0.74 0.28 -27.98
C SER A 416 -2.16 0.50 -27.50
N GLU A 417 -3.11 -0.29 -27.95
CA GLU A 417 -4.52 -0.12 -27.58
C GLU A 417 -4.74 -0.01 -26.07
N ASN A 418 -4.12 -0.89 -25.31
CA ASN A 418 -4.30 -1.01 -23.86
C ASN A 418 -3.00 -0.81 -23.07
N HIS A 419 -1.99 -0.13 -23.66
CA HIS A 419 -0.72 0.16 -23.03
C HIS A 419 -0.35 1.63 -23.16
N TYR A 420 -0.12 2.28 -22.02
CA TYR A 420 0.33 3.66 -21.90
C TYR A 420 1.62 3.72 -21.12
N HIS A 421 2.52 4.62 -21.55
CA HIS A 421 3.78 4.95 -20.87
C HIS A 421 3.69 6.38 -20.36
N MET A 422 3.64 6.53 -19.05
CA MET A 422 3.54 7.80 -18.34
C MET A 422 4.91 8.25 -17.85
N THR A 423 5.23 9.53 -18.01
CA THR A 423 6.36 10.17 -17.33
C THR A 423 5.86 11.10 -16.23
N THR A 424 6.66 11.27 -15.18
CA THR A 424 6.40 12.14 -14.02
C THR A 424 7.65 12.94 -13.69
N THR A 425 7.53 13.96 -12.86
CA THR A 425 8.72 14.61 -12.33
C THR A 425 9.55 13.62 -11.50
N THR A 426 10.87 13.80 -11.52
CA THR A 426 11.81 12.88 -10.84
C THR A 426 11.47 12.70 -9.36
N ALA A 427 11.20 13.79 -8.64
CA ALA A 427 10.95 13.73 -7.20
C ALA A 427 9.57 13.16 -6.84
N GLN A 428 8.60 13.20 -7.76
CA GLN A 428 7.22 12.76 -7.51
C GLN A 428 6.92 11.33 -7.98
N ALA A 429 7.87 10.64 -8.61
CA ALA A 429 7.63 9.32 -9.21
C ALA A 429 6.96 8.31 -8.25
N ALA A 430 7.46 8.21 -7.01
CA ALA A 430 6.90 7.32 -6.01
C ALA A 430 5.51 7.77 -5.50
N ASN A 431 5.32 9.08 -5.31
CA ASN A 431 4.04 9.64 -4.86
C ASN A 431 2.95 9.44 -5.91
N VAL A 432 3.28 9.66 -7.19
CA VAL A 432 2.34 9.42 -8.30
C VAL A 432 1.98 7.95 -8.37
N LEU A 433 2.94 7.03 -8.30
CA LEU A 433 2.64 5.58 -8.30
C LEU A 433 1.68 5.21 -7.16
N SER A 434 1.99 5.63 -5.93
CA SER A 434 1.14 5.37 -4.77
C SER A 434 -0.27 5.95 -4.93
N HIS A 435 -0.39 7.13 -5.53
CA HIS A 435 -1.67 7.78 -5.83
C HIS A 435 -2.47 6.95 -6.84
N LEU A 436 -1.85 6.49 -7.93
CA LEU A 436 -2.50 5.64 -8.93
C LEU A 436 -2.96 4.30 -8.33
N GLU A 437 -2.12 3.66 -7.52
CA GLU A 437 -2.45 2.41 -6.83
C GLU A 437 -3.60 2.58 -5.84
N TYR A 438 -3.62 3.68 -5.08
CA TYR A 438 -4.73 4.00 -4.17
C TYR A 438 -6.07 4.05 -4.90
N TYR A 439 -6.14 4.76 -6.03
CA TYR A 439 -7.38 4.85 -6.79
C TYR A 439 -7.79 3.51 -7.40
N LEU A 440 -6.86 2.72 -7.91
CA LEU A 440 -7.16 1.41 -8.50
C LEU A 440 -7.57 0.37 -7.46
N GLN A 441 -6.96 0.38 -6.28
CA GLN A 441 -7.21 -0.63 -5.27
C GLN A 441 -8.42 -0.30 -4.39
N ILE A 442 -8.68 0.99 -4.14
CA ILE A 442 -9.65 1.43 -3.14
C ILE A 442 -10.85 2.16 -3.77
N VAL A 443 -10.61 3.15 -4.62
CA VAL A 443 -11.67 4.03 -5.13
C VAL A 443 -12.37 3.45 -6.36
N TRP A 444 -11.60 2.89 -7.30
CA TRP A 444 -12.09 2.31 -8.56
C TRP A 444 -11.65 0.85 -8.76
N PRO A 445 -11.92 -0.04 -7.78
CA PRO A 445 -11.48 -1.44 -7.85
C PRO A 445 -12.16 -2.24 -8.98
N GLU A 446 -13.19 -1.68 -9.61
CA GLU A 446 -13.86 -2.26 -10.78
C GLU A 446 -13.05 -2.15 -12.06
N LEU A 447 -12.10 -1.21 -12.17
CA LEU A 447 -11.30 -1.01 -13.37
C LEU A 447 -10.25 -2.12 -13.53
N ASN A 448 -10.19 -2.68 -14.73
CA ASN A 448 -9.18 -3.69 -15.08
C ASN A 448 -7.92 -3.01 -15.63
N VAL A 449 -7.09 -2.51 -14.72
CA VAL A 449 -5.85 -1.78 -15.02
C VAL A 449 -4.75 -2.26 -14.08
N ASN A 450 -3.54 -2.40 -14.61
CA ASN A 450 -2.31 -2.62 -13.85
C ASN A 450 -1.36 -1.45 -14.06
N VAL A 451 -0.72 -1.00 -12.99
CA VAL A 451 0.30 0.05 -12.99
C VAL A 451 1.61 -0.52 -12.47
N VAL A 452 2.71 -0.21 -13.14
CA VAL A 452 4.04 -0.70 -12.79
C VAL A 452 5.06 0.41 -12.96
N SER A 453 5.88 0.68 -11.95
CA SER A 453 7.04 1.56 -12.11
C SER A 453 8.08 0.90 -13.01
N THR A 454 8.48 1.62 -14.04
CA THR A 454 9.54 1.24 -14.98
C THR A 454 10.68 2.26 -14.99
N THR A 455 10.76 3.09 -13.95
CA THR A 455 11.74 4.19 -13.84
C THR A 455 13.18 3.69 -14.00
N GLU A 456 13.54 2.63 -13.31
CA GLU A 456 14.89 2.07 -13.35
C GLU A 456 15.16 1.18 -14.57
N GLN A 457 14.12 0.85 -15.34
CA GLN A 457 14.25 -0.02 -16.52
C GLN A 457 14.66 0.74 -17.78
N TRP A 458 14.49 2.06 -17.82
CA TRP A 458 14.75 2.89 -18.99
C TRP A 458 15.75 3.99 -18.71
N ALA A 459 16.84 4.00 -19.47
CA ALA A 459 17.73 5.14 -19.59
C ALA A 459 17.20 6.08 -20.69
N GLY A 460 17.21 7.38 -20.43
CA GLY A 460 16.66 8.39 -21.34
C GLY A 460 17.62 9.55 -21.63
N ALA A 461 17.73 9.95 -22.88
CA ALA A 461 18.48 11.11 -23.33
C ALA A 461 17.57 12.06 -24.11
N ALA A 462 17.53 13.36 -23.73
CA ALA A 462 16.85 14.40 -24.48
C ALA A 462 17.84 15.10 -25.40
N ILE A 463 17.63 15.02 -26.71
CA ILE A 463 18.42 15.67 -27.77
C ILE A 463 17.66 16.90 -28.23
N ALA A 464 18.19 18.09 -28.02
CA ALA A 464 17.49 19.35 -28.28
C ALA A 464 18.34 20.35 -29.10
N GLY A 465 17.71 21.09 -29.98
CA GLY A 465 18.33 22.13 -30.78
C GLY A 465 18.06 21.99 -32.29
N PRO A 466 18.42 22.99 -33.12
CA PRO A 466 18.10 23.00 -34.54
C PRO A 466 18.68 21.81 -35.31
N ASN A 467 19.81 21.25 -34.89
CA ASN A 467 20.44 20.10 -35.53
C ASN A 467 19.97 18.75 -34.95
N SER A 468 19.06 18.74 -33.97
CA SER A 468 18.60 17.50 -33.32
C SER A 468 17.99 16.49 -34.28
N ARG A 469 17.23 16.94 -35.28
CA ARG A 469 16.65 16.05 -36.29
C ARG A 469 17.71 15.41 -37.19
N LYS A 470 18.73 16.17 -37.60
CA LYS A 470 19.83 15.63 -38.42
C LYS A 470 20.59 14.56 -37.66
N LEU A 471 20.86 14.81 -36.39
CA LEU A 471 21.49 13.83 -35.51
C LEU A 471 20.60 12.59 -35.32
N LEU A 472 19.30 12.79 -35.08
CA LEU A 472 18.37 11.68 -34.92
C LEU A 472 18.30 10.81 -36.18
N GLN A 473 18.22 11.41 -37.38
CA GLN A 473 18.22 10.69 -38.65
C GLN A 473 19.51 9.87 -38.85
N LYS A 474 20.64 10.40 -38.39
CA LYS A 474 21.93 9.69 -38.47
C LYS A 474 22.00 8.49 -37.50
N LEU A 475 21.41 8.66 -36.29
CA LEU A 475 21.35 7.59 -35.30
C LEU A 475 20.37 6.47 -35.70
N PHE A 476 19.30 6.82 -36.39
CA PHE A 476 18.19 5.94 -36.77
C PHE A 476 17.91 6.09 -38.28
N PRO A 477 18.78 5.54 -39.15
CA PRO A 477 18.63 5.69 -40.60
C PRO A 477 17.39 4.98 -41.17
N ASP A 478 16.87 4.00 -40.44
CA ASP A 478 15.77 3.13 -40.89
C ASP A 478 14.38 3.72 -40.68
N ILE A 479 14.28 4.90 -40.05
CA ILE A 479 12.98 5.58 -39.81
C ILE A 479 12.99 6.98 -40.44
N ASP A 480 11.82 7.39 -40.92
CA ASP A 480 11.57 8.78 -41.31
C ASP A 480 11.27 9.65 -40.08
N VAL A 481 12.12 10.64 -39.82
CA VAL A 481 12.00 11.58 -38.70
C VAL A 481 11.47 12.95 -39.15
N SER A 482 10.85 13.03 -40.35
CA SER A 482 10.19 14.22 -40.86
C SER A 482 9.04 14.69 -39.94
N ASN A 483 8.49 15.88 -40.21
CA ASN A 483 7.33 16.37 -39.46
C ASN A 483 6.07 15.53 -39.72
N GLU A 484 5.99 14.94 -40.89
CA GLU A 484 4.87 14.12 -41.37
C GLU A 484 4.87 12.77 -40.69
N ALA A 485 6.03 12.11 -40.66
CA ALA A 485 6.16 10.76 -40.11
C ALA A 485 6.25 10.76 -38.57
N LEU A 486 7.00 11.71 -37.99
CA LEU A 486 7.14 11.88 -36.55
C LEU A 486 6.74 13.31 -36.14
N PRO A 487 5.43 13.65 -36.11
CA PRO A 487 4.94 14.98 -35.73
C PRO A 487 5.14 15.25 -34.25
N PHE A 488 4.98 16.52 -33.82
CA PHE A 488 5.05 16.90 -32.42
C PHE A 488 4.13 16.01 -31.56
N MET A 489 4.61 15.59 -30.39
CA MET A 489 4.00 14.56 -29.53
C MET A 489 3.85 13.19 -30.23
N GLY A 490 4.64 12.92 -31.25
CA GLY A 490 4.73 11.60 -31.88
C GLY A 490 5.65 10.65 -31.13
N TYR A 491 5.42 9.37 -31.32
CA TYR A 491 6.18 8.27 -30.77
C TYR A 491 6.44 7.20 -31.84
N VAL A 492 7.63 6.64 -31.84
CA VAL A 492 8.02 5.52 -32.68
C VAL A 492 9.06 4.65 -31.97
N GLU A 493 9.07 3.36 -32.25
CA GLU A 493 10.14 2.44 -31.84
C GLU A 493 11.09 2.20 -33.03
N SER A 494 12.39 2.07 -32.74
CA SER A 494 13.41 1.79 -33.72
C SER A 494 14.59 1.07 -33.06
N ASN A 495 15.69 0.92 -33.80
CA ASN A 495 16.86 0.17 -33.37
C ASN A 495 18.11 1.04 -33.42
N LEU A 496 18.77 1.25 -32.28
CA LEU A 496 20.05 1.94 -32.20
C LEU A 496 21.18 0.94 -32.25
N SER A 497 21.67 0.64 -33.47
CA SER A 497 22.79 -0.29 -33.66
C SER A 497 22.61 -1.65 -32.95
N GLY A 498 21.40 -2.23 -33.02
CA GLY A 498 21.07 -3.52 -32.39
C GLY A 498 20.30 -3.39 -31.05
N VAL A 499 20.19 -2.20 -30.47
CA VAL A 499 19.49 -1.96 -29.23
C VAL A 499 18.13 -1.33 -29.51
N GLN A 500 17.05 -1.95 -29.00
CA GLN A 500 15.70 -1.39 -29.12
C GLN A 500 15.61 -0.02 -28.43
N ALA A 501 15.05 0.96 -29.12
CA ALA A 501 14.89 2.31 -28.64
C ALA A 501 13.45 2.82 -28.81
N ARG A 502 12.97 3.55 -27.82
CA ARG A 502 11.74 4.34 -27.87
C ARG A 502 12.08 5.79 -28.14
N ILE A 503 11.48 6.38 -29.15
CA ILE A 503 11.75 7.74 -29.59
C ILE A 503 10.46 8.55 -29.47
N PHE A 504 10.54 9.63 -28.70
CA PHE A 504 9.42 10.55 -28.47
C PHE A 504 9.80 11.93 -29.01
N ARG A 505 8.93 12.55 -29.81
CA ARG A 505 9.12 13.94 -30.21
C ARG A 505 8.47 14.89 -29.19
N ILE A 506 9.20 15.13 -28.11
CA ILE A 506 8.79 15.94 -26.97
C ILE A 506 9.85 17.00 -26.72
N SER A 507 9.44 18.21 -26.36
CA SER A 507 10.37 19.30 -26.03
C SER A 507 9.98 19.95 -24.70
N PHE A 508 10.92 19.97 -23.77
CA PHE A 508 10.82 20.76 -22.55
C PHE A 508 11.67 22.06 -22.63
N SER A 509 12.73 22.02 -23.44
CA SER A 509 13.60 23.18 -23.70
C SER A 509 12.99 24.27 -24.62
N GLY A 510 11.89 23.94 -25.30
CA GLY A 510 11.30 24.80 -26.31
C GLY A 510 11.92 24.71 -27.70
N GLU A 511 13.10 24.12 -27.81
CA GLU A 511 13.75 23.84 -29.10
C GLU A 511 13.18 22.57 -29.75
N LEU A 512 13.48 22.31 -31.01
CA LEU A 512 13.21 21.04 -31.65
C LEU A 512 13.93 19.95 -30.85
N ALA A 513 13.18 19.01 -30.28
CA ALA A 513 13.75 18.01 -29.39
C ALA A 513 13.12 16.63 -29.54
N TYR A 514 13.90 15.63 -29.16
CA TYR A 514 13.53 14.23 -29.13
C TYR A 514 14.06 13.57 -27.86
N GLU A 515 13.26 12.74 -27.23
CA GLU A 515 13.71 11.87 -26.13
C GLU A 515 13.93 10.46 -26.69
N VAL A 516 15.13 9.94 -26.50
CA VAL A 516 15.51 8.56 -26.86
C VAL A 516 15.65 7.77 -25.58
N ASN A 517 14.88 6.69 -25.46
CA ASN A 517 14.93 5.80 -24.30
C ASN A 517 15.34 4.38 -24.75
N VAL A 518 16.29 3.79 -24.04
CA VAL A 518 16.72 2.39 -24.19
C VAL A 518 16.62 1.69 -22.84
N GLU A 519 16.68 0.36 -22.82
CA GLU A 519 16.83 -0.40 -21.58
C GLU A 519 18.05 0.09 -20.80
N SER A 520 17.94 0.19 -19.47
CA SER A 520 18.94 0.82 -18.60
C SER A 520 20.35 0.31 -18.80
N ASP A 521 20.54 -0.99 -19.02
CA ASP A 521 21.86 -1.60 -19.25
C ASP A 521 22.56 -1.07 -20.49
N ASN A 522 21.79 -0.55 -21.44
CA ASN A 522 22.28 0.06 -22.69
C ASN A 522 22.41 1.59 -22.61
N GLY A 523 22.16 2.19 -21.45
CA GLY A 523 22.14 3.64 -21.30
C GLY A 523 23.45 4.31 -21.64
N ASN A 524 24.59 3.77 -21.15
CA ASN A 524 25.90 4.33 -21.46
C ASN A 524 26.24 4.18 -22.95
N PHE A 525 25.91 3.04 -23.55
CA PHE A 525 26.09 2.81 -24.99
C PHE A 525 25.30 3.83 -25.83
N MET A 526 24.02 4.05 -25.50
CA MET A 526 23.20 5.05 -26.16
C MET A 526 23.83 6.44 -26.06
N TRP A 527 24.24 6.84 -24.85
CA TRP A 527 24.82 8.15 -24.59
C TRP A 527 26.09 8.39 -25.41
N GLU A 528 27.02 7.42 -25.41
CA GLU A 528 28.26 7.50 -26.18
C GLU A 528 27.99 7.57 -27.70
N LYS A 529 27.02 6.79 -28.22
CA LYS A 529 26.58 6.88 -29.62
C LYS A 529 26.03 8.24 -29.98
N ILE A 530 25.22 8.84 -29.10
CA ILE A 530 24.67 10.19 -29.32
C ILE A 530 25.82 11.22 -29.37
N ILE A 531 26.72 11.20 -28.40
CA ILE A 531 27.87 12.12 -28.34
C ILE A 531 28.77 11.94 -29.56
N GLU A 532 29.13 10.69 -29.93
CA GLU A 532 30.01 10.39 -31.05
C GLU A 532 29.43 10.91 -32.38
N ASN A 533 28.18 10.56 -32.68
CA ASN A 533 27.53 10.95 -33.93
C ASN A 533 27.13 12.44 -33.97
N GLY A 534 27.06 13.07 -32.82
CA GLY A 534 26.73 14.48 -32.69
C GLY A 534 27.92 15.44 -32.85
N LYS A 535 29.17 14.94 -32.91
CA LYS A 535 30.37 15.78 -32.98
C LYS A 535 30.35 16.76 -34.16
N GLU A 536 29.94 16.29 -35.34
CA GLU A 536 29.81 17.15 -36.54
C GLU A 536 28.74 18.23 -36.43
N PHE A 537 27.80 18.07 -35.49
CA PHE A 537 26.76 19.04 -35.20
C PHE A 537 27.05 19.88 -33.95
N GLU A 538 28.31 19.87 -33.48
CA GLU A 538 28.77 20.57 -32.28
C GLU A 538 27.96 20.25 -31.02
N ILE A 539 27.63 18.94 -30.83
CA ILE A 539 26.87 18.49 -29.66
C ILE A 539 27.63 18.77 -28.37
N GLN A 540 26.90 19.28 -27.38
CA GLN A 540 27.41 19.38 -26.02
C GLN A 540 26.39 18.81 -25.02
N PRO A 541 26.86 18.13 -23.95
CA PRO A 541 25.99 17.81 -22.85
C PRO A 541 25.56 19.09 -22.12
N TYR A 542 24.34 19.13 -21.63
CA TYR A 542 23.85 20.22 -20.82
C TYR A 542 23.11 19.72 -19.58
N GLY A 543 23.23 20.47 -18.50
CA GLY A 543 22.66 20.09 -17.20
C GLY A 543 21.29 20.70 -16.91
N THR A 544 20.82 20.46 -15.69
CA THR A 544 19.50 20.91 -15.23
C THR A 544 19.38 22.43 -15.15
N GLU A 545 20.49 23.17 -14.94
CA GLU A 545 20.46 24.64 -14.90
C GLU A 545 20.18 25.26 -16.28
N ALA A 546 20.89 24.79 -17.30
CA ALA A 546 20.63 25.22 -18.67
C ALA A 546 19.21 24.81 -19.11
N LEU A 547 18.78 23.60 -18.78
CA LEU A 547 17.43 23.14 -19.03
C LEU A 547 16.38 24.04 -18.35
N SER A 548 16.64 24.45 -17.10
CA SER A 548 15.75 25.35 -16.36
C SER A 548 15.67 26.74 -17.00
N THR A 549 16.75 27.27 -17.51
CA THR A 549 16.77 28.55 -18.28
C THR A 549 15.91 28.42 -19.54
N LEU A 550 16.15 27.40 -20.34
CA LEU A 550 15.45 27.18 -21.61
C LEU A 550 13.94 26.99 -21.43
N ARG A 551 13.51 26.22 -20.42
CA ARG A 551 12.08 25.98 -20.17
C ARG A 551 11.34 27.22 -19.67
N ILE A 552 12.02 28.09 -18.87
CA ILE A 552 11.43 29.35 -18.39
C ILE A 552 11.14 30.27 -19.57
N GLU A 553 12.06 30.39 -20.52
CA GLU A 553 11.87 31.21 -21.71
C GLU A 553 10.69 30.75 -22.57
N MET A 554 10.36 29.44 -22.53
CA MET A 554 9.17 28.90 -23.20
C MET A 554 7.89 29.00 -22.36
N GLY A 555 8.00 29.30 -21.07
CA GLY A 555 6.87 29.34 -20.15
C GLY A 555 6.40 27.94 -19.68
N HIS A 556 7.26 26.93 -19.76
CA HIS A 556 6.95 25.60 -19.21
C HIS A 556 7.10 25.62 -17.69
N VAL A 557 6.08 25.11 -16.99
CA VAL A 557 6.10 24.98 -15.53
C VAL A 557 7.01 23.83 -15.09
N ALA A 558 7.54 23.90 -13.89
CA ALA A 558 8.34 22.85 -13.27
C ALA A 558 8.11 22.81 -11.75
N GLY A 559 8.89 22.02 -11.02
CA GLY A 559 8.70 21.81 -9.60
C GLY A 559 8.70 23.06 -8.72
N SER A 560 9.36 24.15 -9.14
CA SER A 560 9.34 25.44 -8.42
C SER A 560 7.97 26.13 -8.44
N GLU A 561 7.23 25.99 -9.52
CA GLU A 561 5.88 26.53 -9.70
C GLU A 561 4.80 25.54 -9.21
N LEU A 562 5.12 24.24 -9.20
CA LEU A 562 4.24 23.17 -8.75
C LEU A 562 4.61 22.71 -7.31
N ASP A 563 4.66 23.67 -6.40
CA ASP A 563 5.18 23.49 -5.03
C ASP A 563 4.15 22.96 -4.02
N GLY A 564 3.01 22.47 -4.49
CA GLY A 564 1.93 21.93 -3.65
C GLY A 564 0.97 22.98 -3.09
N ARG A 565 1.01 24.21 -3.56
CA ARG A 565 0.15 25.33 -3.15
C ARG A 565 -0.68 25.91 -4.29
N THR A 566 -0.34 25.62 -5.53
CA THR A 566 -0.93 26.21 -6.72
C THR A 566 -1.96 25.30 -7.38
N ILE A 567 -3.01 25.89 -7.95
CA ILE A 567 -3.98 25.22 -8.80
C ILE A 567 -3.63 25.45 -10.29
N PRO A 568 -4.20 24.71 -11.25
CA PRO A 568 -3.88 24.88 -12.67
C PRO A 568 -4.05 26.32 -13.19
N TYR A 569 -5.00 27.05 -12.65
CA TYR A 569 -5.28 28.44 -13.07
C TYR A 569 -4.16 29.41 -12.69
N ASP A 570 -3.50 29.19 -11.54
CA ASP A 570 -2.37 30.02 -11.08
C ASP A 570 -1.15 29.88 -12.01
N ASN A 571 -1.03 28.74 -12.68
CA ASN A 571 0.10 28.39 -13.54
C ASN A 571 -0.20 28.54 -15.05
N GLY A 572 -1.31 29.18 -15.42
CA GLY A 572 -1.68 29.36 -16.83
C GLY A 572 -2.11 28.09 -17.55
N LEU A 573 -2.44 27.01 -16.80
CA LEU A 573 -2.78 25.69 -17.34
C LEU A 573 -4.30 25.48 -17.49
N GLN A 574 -5.11 26.55 -17.47
CA GLN A 574 -6.57 26.49 -17.58
C GLN A 574 -7.06 25.77 -18.85
N GLY A 575 -6.29 25.84 -19.94
CA GLY A 575 -6.60 25.15 -21.19
C GLY A 575 -6.58 23.62 -21.09
N LEU A 576 -5.91 23.08 -20.06
CA LEU A 576 -5.86 21.64 -19.79
C LEU A 576 -6.96 21.16 -18.86
N VAL A 577 -7.74 22.05 -18.24
CA VAL A 577 -8.81 21.71 -17.31
C VAL A 577 -10.11 21.49 -18.07
N SER A 578 -10.54 20.25 -18.21
CA SER A 578 -11.77 19.91 -18.92
C SER A 578 -13.01 20.39 -18.19
N LYS A 579 -13.88 21.12 -18.88
CA LYS A 579 -15.20 21.51 -18.38
C LYS A 579 -16.22 20.37 -18.46
N LYS A 580 -16.01 19.40 -19.37
CA LYS A 580 -17.02 18.39 -19.75
C LYS A 580 -16.93 17.08 -18.97
N LYS A 581 -15.72 16.65 -18.58
CA LYS A 581 -15.54 15.37 -17.88
C LYS A 581 -15.32 15.57 -16.38
N ASP A 582 -15.50 14.53 -15.60
CA ASP A 582 -15.10 14.46 -14.21
C ASP A 582 -13.66 13.96 -14.07
N PHE A 583 -12.96 14.40 -13.01
CA PHE A 583 -11.58 14.02 -12.70
C PHE A 583 -11.26 14.32 -11.23
N ILE A 584 -10.18 13.77 -10.72
CA ILE A 584 -9.71 14.00 -9.34
C ILE A 584 -9.49 15.51 -9.12
N GLY A 585 -10.08 16.06 -8.06
CA GLY A 585 -9.91 17.46 -7.67
C GLY A 585 -10.87 18.46 -8.35
N LYS A 586 -11.65 18.04 -9.35
CA LYS A 586 -12.57 18.94 -10.08
C LYS A 586 -13.56 19.67 -9.15
N ARG A 587 -14.15 18.93 -8.20
CA ARG A 587 -15.09 19.50 -7.23
C ARG A 587 -14.47 20.62 -6.41
N SER A 588 -13.20 20.46 -6.02
CA SER A 588 -12.48 21.45 -5.22
C SER A 588 -12.05 22.67 -6.04
N LEU A 589 -11.70 22.50 -7.32
CA LEU A 589 -11.47 23.63 -8.23
C LEU A 589 -12.70 24.54 -8.35
N ASN A 590 -13.90 23.96 -8.43
CA ASN A 590 -15.15 24.74 -8.52
C ASN A 590 -15.47 25.54 -7.24
N ARG A 591 -14.82 25.23 -6.10
CA ARG A 591 -14.95 26.01 -4.86
C ARG A 591 -13.96 27.16 -4.74
N LYS A 592 -12.84 27.06 -5.46
CA LYS A 592 -11.75 28.05 -5.42
C LYS A 592 -11.81 29.03 -6.57
N ALA A 593 -12.61 28.74 -7.59
CA ALA A 593 -12.95 29.65 -8.68
C ALA A 593 -14.21 30.44 -8.32
#